data_292c5a045c95e67f30f61f6aa003ff4d
#
_entry.id   292c5a045c95e67f30f61f6aa003ff4d
#
_cell.length_a   1.000
_cell.length_b   1.000
_cell.length_c   1.000
_cell.angle_alpha   90.00
_cell.angle_beta   90.00
_cell.angle_gamma   90.00
#
_symmetry.space_group_name_H-M   'P 1'
#
loop_
_entity.id
_entity.type
_entity.pdbx_description
1 polymer ?
#
loop_
_entity_poly.entity_id
_entity_poly.type
_entity_poly.pdbx_seq_one_letter_code
_entity_poly.pdbx_strand_id
1 'polypeptide(L)'
;MDGGSGSRLYNTSRVGYQSMSFANSMYSQDNKVSSVSADLNSRFSDKISNQLLFTYTDIEDMRGTNSSPFPFIDILAGKDAEGNQIMEPYMSAGYELFTYNNGVKNKITSVIDNFTYFAGDHKITAGISFEHQLASNAYMRNGTGYYRYSSLDDFLNGAAPETFA
;
A
#
# COMPACT_ATOMS: atom_id res chain seq x y z
N MET A 1 -5.92 13.54 -17.69
CA MET A 1 -6.26 12.12 -17.53
C MET A 1 -6.89 11.99 -16.16
N ASP A 2 -8.21 11.81 -16.11
CA ASP A 2 -8.92 11.66 -14.85
C ASP A 2 -8.58 10.30 -14.24
N GLY A 3 -7.77 10.32 -13.21
CA GLY A 3 -7.60 9.19 -12.34
C GLY A 3 -8.84 9.01 -11.49
N GLY A 4 -9.74 8.11 -11.88
CA GLY A 4 -10.91 7.77 -11.11
C GLY A 4 -10.48 7.17 -9.75
N SER A 5 -10.51 7.97 -8.69
CA SER A 5 -10.39 7.50 -7.32
C SER A 5 -11.72 6.88 -6.89
N GLY A 6 -11.95 5.65 -7.28
CA GLY A 6 -13.00 4.83 -6.69
C GLY A 6 -12.45 4.21 -5.41
N SER A 7 -12.78 4.76 -4.24
CA SER A 7 -12.46 4.14 -2.95
C SER A 7 -13.19 2.81 -2.85
N ARG A 8 -12.56 1.74 -3.27
CA ARG A 8 -13.07 0.39 -3.10
C ARG A 8 -12.66 -0.09 -1.71
N LEU A 9 -13.65 -0.38 -0.87
CA LEU A 9 -13.39 -0.99 0.43
C LEU A 9 -13.09 -2.48 0.24
N TYR A 10 -11.99 -2.91 0.82
CA TYR A 10 -11.55 -4.29 0.86
C TYR A 10 -11.76 -4.86 2.26
N ASN A 11 -12.12 -6.12 2.34
CA ASN A 11 -12.23 -6.82 3.61
C ASN A 11 -10.90 -7.54 3.92
N THR A 12 -10.50 -7.53 5.18
CA THR A 12 -9.32 -8.23 5.67
C THR A 12 -9.60 -9.72 5.88
N SER A 13 -9.88 -10.47 4.81
CA SER A 13 -9.84 -11.94 4.74
C SER A 13 -10.63 -12.74 5.81
N ARG A 14 -11.57 -12.14 6.52
CA ARG A 14 -12.35 -12.82 7.56
C ARG A 14 -13.83 -12.88 7.20
N VAL A 15 -14.08 -13.22 5.94
CA VAL A 15 -15.44 -13.34 5.40
C VAL A 15 -15.73 -14.81 5.19
N GLY A 16 -16.57 -15.37 6.01
CA GLY A 16 -17.20 -16.66 5.80
C GLY A 16 -18.70 -16.51 5.62
N TYR A 17 -19.40 -17.58 5.25
CA TYR A 17 -20.87 -17.58 5.16
C TYR A 17 -21.56 -17.32 6.49
N GLN A 18 -20.82 -17.43 7.60
CA GLN A 18 -21.33 -17.30 8.97
C GLN A 18 -20.67 -16.15 9.74
N SER A 19 -19.85 -15.32 9.05
CA SER A 19 -19.15 -14.21 9.68
C SER A 19 -19.62 -12.86 9.17
N MET A 20 -19.73 -11.89 10.06
CA MET A 20 -20.12 -10.52 9.78
C MET A 20 -18.96 -9.58 10.07
N SER A 21 -18.61 -8.75 9.09
CA SER A 21 -17.62 -7.68 9.25
C SER A 21 -18.29 -6.33 9.09
N PHE A 22 -18.08 -5.44 10.05
CA PHE A 22 -18.56 -4.07 9.95
C PHE A 22 -17.72 -3.25 8.99
N ALA A 23 -18.32 -2.23 8.37
CA ALA A 23 -17.64 -1.37 7.40
C ALA A 23 -16.39 -0.66 7.96
N ASN A 24 -16.33 -0.43 9.27
CA ASN A 24 -15.18 0.16 9.95
C ASN A 24 -13.98 -0.79 10.07
N SER A 25 -14.16 -2.11 9.83
CA SER A 25 -13.08 -3.09 9.77
C SER A 25 -12.53 -3.32 8.35
N MET A 26 -13.01 -2.55 7.38
CA MET A 26 -12.56 -2.59 6.01
C MET A 26 -11.51 -1.51 5.74
N TYR A 27 -10.76 -1.65 4.64
CA TYR A 27 -9.75 -0.69 4.23
C TYR A 27 -9.90 -0.29 2.77
N SER A 28 -9.40 0.88 2.43
CA SER A 28 -9.13 1.32 1.07
C SER A 28 -7.63 1.30 0.78
N GLN A 29 -7.28 1.29 -0.49
CA GLN A 29 -5.92 1.43 -0.95
C GLN A 29 -5.88 2.54 -2.00
N ASP A 30 -5.14 3.59 -1.70
CA ASP A 30 -5.00 4.76 -2.54
C ASP A 30 -3.59 4.76 -3.16
N ASN A 31 -3.54 4.50 -4.47
CA ASN A 31 -2.31 4.52 -5.24
C ASN A 31 -2.26 5.81 -6.05
N LYS A 32 -1.25 6.63 -5.79
CA LYS A 32 -1.01 7.87 -6.51
C LYS A 32 0.37 7.84 -7.14
N VAL A 33 0.41 8.10 -8.44
CA VAL A 33 1.66 8.23 -9.19
C VAL A 33 1.64 9.57 -9.91
N SER A 34 2.65 10.37 -9.66
CA SER A 34 2.89 11.63 -10.37
C SER A 34 4.26 11.55 -11.01
N SER A 35 4.34 11.77 -12.32
CA SER A 35 5.61 11.74 -13.03
C SER A 35 5.71 12.92 -13.98
N VAL A 36 6.91 13.50 -14.07
CA VAL A 36 7.27 14.51 -15.04
C VAL A 36 8.57 14.09 -15.70
N SER A 37 8.66 14.28 -17.02
CA SER A 37 9.89 14.07 -17.77
C SER A 37 10.16 15.23 -18.73
N ALA A 38 11.43 15.48 -18.97
CA ALA A 38 11.92 16.45 -19.95
C ALA A 38 13.01 15.79 -20.79
N ASP A 39 12.88 15.87 -22.12
CA ASP A 39 13.85 15.33 -23.09
C ASP A 39 14.36 16.49 -23.94
N LEU A 40 15.66 16.77 -23.80
CA LEU A 40 16.36 17.77 -24.58
C LEU A 40 17.27 17.11 -25.60
N ASN A 41 16.88 17.20 -26.87
CA ASN A 41 17.68 16.72 -28.00
C ASN A 41 18.39 17.88 -28.67
N SER A 42 19.72 17.87 -28.64
CA SER A 42 20.59 18.91 -29.18
C SER A 42 21.45 18.38 -30.34
N ARG A 43 21.47 19.10 -31.45
CA ARG A 43 22.36 18.81 -32.55
C ARG A 43 23.36 19.95 -32.69
N PHE A 44 24.59 19.72 -32.28
CA PHE A 44 25.66 20.73 -32.30
C PHE A 44 26.32 20.87 -33.68
N SER A 45 26.31 19.77 -34.47
CA SER A 45 26.78 19.77 -35.85
C SER A 45 26.22 18.54 -36.59
N ASP A 46 26.60 18.39 -37.86
CA ASP A 46 26.26 17.18 -38.63
C ASP A 46 26.89 15.89 -38.06
N LYS A 47 27.91 16.07 -37.21
CA LYS A 47 28.63 14.94 -36.62
C LYS A 47 28.39 14.74 -35.14
N ILE A 48 27.71 15.68 -34.46
CA ILE A 48 27.63 15.66 -33.01
C ILE A 48 26.17 15.92 -32.57
N SER A 49 25.61 15.03 -31.80
CA SER A 49 24.32 15.21 -31.11
C SER A 49 24.39 14.76 -29.68
N ASN A 50 23.49 15.30 -28.85
CA ASN A 50 23.33 14.97 -27.46
C ASN A 50 21.87 14.85 -27.14
N GLN A 51 21.52 13.90 -26.24
CA GLN A 51 20.20 13.76 -25.65
C GLN A 51 20.36 13.79 -24.13
N LEU A 52 19.69 14.72 -23.47
CA LEU A 52 19.59 14.81 -22.02
C LEU A 52 18.14 14.52 -21.63
N LEU A 53 17.92 13.44 -20.91
CA LEU A 53 16.62 13.03 -20.37
C LEU A 53 16.62 13.20 -18.85
N PHE A 54 15.65 13.94 -18.33
CA PHE A 54 15.34 14.06 -16.92
C PHE A 54 13.97 13.44 -16.64
N THR A 55 13.86 12.67 -15.55
CA THR A 55 12.58 12.13 -15.08
C THR A 55 12.50 12.27 -13.55
N TYR A 56 11.36 12.74 -13.08
CA TYR A 56 11.00 12.70 -11.65
C TYR A 56 9.68 11.99 -11.49
N THR A 57 9.64 11.01 -10.58
CA THR A 57 8.43 10.24 -10.27
C THR A 57 8.21 10.22 -8.76
N ASP A 58 6.98 10.53 -8.33
CA ASP A 58 6.52 10.45 -6.95
C ASP A 58 5.39 9.42 -6.88
N ILE A 59 5.60 8.38 -6.09
CA ILE A 59 4.68 7.24 -5.90
C ILE A 59 4.26 7.23 -4.45
N GLU A 60 2.96 7.26 -4.20
CA GLU A 60 2.36 7.05 -2.88
C GLU A 60 1.37 5.90 -2.95
N ASP A 61 1.54 4.90 -2.10
CA ASP A 61 0.63 3.78 -1.89
C ASP A 61 0.25 3.77 -0.41
N MET A 62 -0.96 4.24 -0.12
CA MET A 62 -1.43 4.46 1.25
C MET A 62 -2.69 3.66 1.51
N ARG A 63 -2.77 3.05 2.69
CA ARG A 63 -4.01 2.45 3.16
C ARG A 63 -4.84 3.47 3.93
N GLY A 64 -6.15 3.41 3.71
CA GLY A 64 -7.13 4.22 4.41
C GLY A 64 -8.25 3.35 5.00
N THR A 65 -9.05 3.93 5.87
CA THR A 65 -10.24 3.29 6.43
C THR A 65 -11.28 4.35 6.79
N ASN A 66 -12.54 3.96 6.87
CA ASN A 66 -13.63 4.81 7.34
C ASN A 66 -13.76 4.84 8.87
N SER A 67 -12.85 4.15 9.59
CA SER A 67 -12.85 4.10 11.05
C SER A 67 -11.99 5.19 11.67
N SER A 68 -12.37 5.66 12.84
CA SER A 68 -11.46 6.37 13.75
C SER A 68 -10.53 5.36 14.43
N PRO A 69 -9.32 5.76 14.90
CA PRO A 69 -8.46 4.89 15.68
C PRO A 69 -9.19 4.28 16.87
N PHE A 70 -9.38 2.98 16.82
CA PHE A 70 -10.08 2.18 17.81
C PHE A 70 -9.56 0.73 17.70
N PRO A 71 -9.44 -0.03 18.80
CA PRO A 71 -8.99 -1.42 18.74
C PRO A 71 -9.82 -2.27 17.78
N PHE A 72 -9.15 -3.15 17.05
CA PHE A 72 -9.85 -4.16 16.28
C PHE A 72 -10.33 -5.28 17.19
N ILE A 73 -11.58 -5.70 17.02
CA ILE A 73 -12.24 -6.69 17.84
C ILE A 73 -12.70 -7.85 16.97
N ASP A 74 -12.22 -9.05 17.28
CA ASP A 74 -12.75 -10.31 16.78
C ASP A 74 -13.58 -11.00 17.86
N ILE A 75 -14.77 -11.42 17.51
CA ILE A 75 -15.63 -12.25 18.32
C ILE A 75 -15.78 -13.58 17.61
N LEU A 76 -15.29 -14.66 18.19
CA LEU A 76 -15.36 -15.99 17.61
C LEU A 76 -16.78 -16.58 17.73
N ALA A 77 -17.03 -17.65 16.98
CA ALA A 77 -18.33 -18.29 16.92
C ALA A 77 -18.67 -19.17 18.16
N GLY A 78 -17.76 -19.24 19.14
CA GLY A 78 -17.91 -20.09 20.31
C GLY A 78 -17.34 -21.48 20.08
N LYS A 79 -17.99 -22.50 20.68
CA LYS A 79 -17.56 -23.90 20.61
C LYS A 79 -18.49 -24.73 19.74
N ASP A 80 -17.93 -25.74 19.07
CA ASP A 80 -18.70 -26.75 18.36
C ASP A 80 -19.39 -27.74 19.33
N ALA A 81 -20.12 -28.71 18.75
CA ALA A 81 -20.83 -29.71 19.54
C ALA A 81 -19.90 -30.64 20.34
N GLU A 82 -18.66 -30.77 19.92
CA GLU A 82 -17.57 -31.53 20.53
C GLU A 82 -16.83 -30.73 21.62
N GLY A 83 -17.12 -29.42 21.76
CA GLY A 83 -16.50 -28.53 22.73
C GLY A 83 -15.23 -27.85 22.27
N ASN A 84 -14.82 -27.99 20.99
CA ASN A 84 -13.65 -27.33 20.45
C ASN A 84 -13.95 -25.88 20.06
N GLN A 85 -12.99 -24.97 20.27
CA GLN A 85 -13.12 -23.58 19.88
C GLN A 85 -13.19 -23.42 18.37
N ILE A 86 -14.26 -22.78 17.87
CA ILE A 86 -14.38 -22.40 16.48
C ILE A 86 -13.53 -21.15 16.26
N MET A 87 -12.48 -21.27 15.47
CA MET A 87 -11.51 -20.16 15.23
C MET A 87 -11.96 -19.16 14.18
N GLU A 88 -13.06 -19.41 13.49
CA GLU A 88 -13.65 -18.45 12.56
C GLU A 88 -14.33 -17.32 13.32
N PRO A 89 -14.09 -16.03 12.91
CA PRO A 89 -14.81 -14.93 13.50
C PRO A 89 -16.30 -15.02 13.16
N TYR A 90 -17.16 -14.94 14.17
CA TYR A 90 -18.58 -14.69 14.02
C TYR A 90 -18.81 -13.21 13.65
N MET A 91 -18.06 -12.31 14.29
CA MET A 91 -18.18 -10.88 14.09
C MET A 91 -16.82 -10.20 14.23
N SER A 92 -16.54 -9.22 13.35
CA SER A 92 -15.34 -8.39 13.42
C SER A 92 -15.69 -6.92 13.26
N ALA A 93 -15.13 -6.07 14.11
CA ALA A 93 -15.33 -4.62 14.12
C ALA A 93 -14.05 -3.88 14.55
N GLY A 94 -14.01 -2.56 14.31
CA GLY A 94 -12.90 -1.72 14.74
C GLY A 94 -11.99 -1.28 13.60
N TYR A 95 -10.87 -0.64 13.92
CA TYR A 95 -9.93 -0.16 12.93
C TYR A 95 -9.19 -1.32 12.27
N GLU A 96 -9.13 -1.35 10.95
CA GLU A 96 -8.52 -2.46 10.21
C GLU A 96 -7.07 -2.69 10.64
N LEU A 97 -6.70 -3.97 10.81
CA LEU A 97 -5.47 -4.43 11.48
C LEU A 97 -4.16 -3.89 10.88
N PHE A 98 -4.15 -3.60 9.58
CA PHE A 98 -2.96 -3.26 8.82
C PHE A 98 -2.99 -1.84 8.25
N THR A 99 -3.99 -1.03 8.58
CA THR A 99 -4.13 0.30 7.98
C THR A 99 -3.41 1.39 8.76
N TYR A 100 -3.34 1.25 10.10
CA TYR A 100 -2.70 2.25 10.92
C TYR A 100 -1.21 2.38 10.63
N ASN A 101 -0.81 3.57 10.17
CA ASN A 101 0.58 3.91 9.86
C ASN A 101 1.25 2.93 8.87
N ASN A 102 0.49 2.45 7.88
CA ASN A 102 1.01 1.62 6.81
C ASN A 102 0.91 2.34 5.47
N GLY A 103 2.03 2.36 4.77
CA GLY A 103 2.11 2.97 3.44
C GLY A 103 3.52 2.96 2.88
N VAL A 104 3.59 3.08 1.57
CA VAL A 104 4.83 3.16 0.81
C VAL A 104 4.88 4.50 0.10
N LYS A 105 6.02 5.19 0.21
CA LYS A 105 6.32 6.39 -0.58
C LYS A 105 7.66 6.20 -1.26
N ASN A 106 7.70 6.52 -2.54
CA ASN A 106 8.92 6.37 -3.34
C ASN A 106 9.09 7.56 -4.28
N LYS A 107 10.20 8.28 -4.15
CA LYS A 107 10.55 9.41 -5.01
C LYS A 107 11.79 9.05 -5.80
N ILE A 108 11.68 9.06 -7.12
CA ILE A 108 12.74 8.66 -8.02
C ILE A 108 13.09 9.85 -8.91
N THR A 109 14.35 10.23 -8.90
CA THR A 109 14.91 11.23 -9.83
C THR A 109 15.92 10.53 -10.72
N SER A 110 15.75 10.60 -12.02
CA SER A 110 16.64 10.01 -13.01
C SER A 110 17.13 11.05 -14.00
N VAL A 111 18.42 10.99 -14.32
CA VAL A 111 19.06 11.80 -15.35
C VAL A 111 19.87 10.88 -16.26
N ILE A 112 19.61 10.95 -17.55
CA ILE A 112 20.35 10.19 -18.56
C ILE A 112 20.89 11.19 -19.58
N ASP A 113 22.19 11.11 -19.88
CA ASP A 113 22.84 11.91 -20.89
C ASP A 113 23.56 11.02 -21.91
N ASN A 114 23.20 11.14 -23.18
CA ASN A 114 23.72 10.36 -24.28
C ASN A 114 24.38 11.29 -25.30
N PHE A 115 25.67 11.18 -25.47
CA PHE A 115 26.44 11.85 -26.50
C PHE A 115 26.67 10.93 -27.69
N THR A 116 26.38 11.41 -28.90
CA THR A 116 26.55 10.66 -30.14
C THR A 116 27.48 11.40 -31.09
N TYR A 117 28.47 10.66 -31.63
CA TYR A 117 29.41 11.13 -32.67
C TYR A 117 29.27 10.28 -33.92
N PHE A 118 29.10 10.93 -35.07
CA PHE A 118 29.02 10.30 -36.40
C PHE A 118 30.40 10.43 -37.11
N ALA A 119 31.09 9.32 -37.31
CA ALA A 119 32.40 9.23 -37.94
C ALA A 119 32.31 8.44 -39.25
N GLY A 120 32.00 9.11 -40.37
CA GLY A 120 31.73 8.46 -41.63
C GLY A 120 30.49 7.54 -41.52
N ASP A 121 30.68 6.26 -41.78
CA ASP A 121 29.60 5.23 -41.68
C ASP A 121 29.37 4.72 -40.25
N HIS A 122 30.13 5.20 -39.28
CA HIS A 122 30.03 4.78 -37.88
C HIS A 122 29.24 5.76 -37.04
N LYS A 123 28.33 5.22 -36.20
CA LYS A 123 27.66 5.95 -35.14
C LYS A 123 28.17 5.45 -33.78
N ILE A 124 28.83 6.33 -33.04
CA ILE A 124 29.38 6.04 -31.72
C ILE A 124 28.55 6.80 -30.69
N THR A 125 27.95 6.09 -29.71
CA THR A 125 27.21 6.71 -28.62
C THR A 125 27.84 6.30 -27.29
N ALA A 126 28.12 7.30 -26.45
CA ALA A 126 28.51 7.12 -25.06
C ALA A 126 27.51 7.85 -24.15
N GLY A 127 27.15 7.26 -23.04
CA GLY A 127 26.19 7.88 -22.14
C GLY A 127 26.49 7.60 -20.68
N ILE A 128 25.88 8.41 -19.84
CA ILE A 128 25.87 8.27 -18.39
C ILE A 128 24.43 8.30 -17.90
N SER A 129 24.12 7.50 -16.89
CA SER A 129 22.85 7.56 -16.18
C SER A 129 23.09 7.73 -14.69
N PHE A 130 22.27 8.55 -14.07
CA PHE A 130 22.23 8.76 -12.63
C PHE A 130 20.79 8.57 -12.15
N GLU A 131 20.61 7.79 -11.10
CA GLU A 131 19.32 7.62 -10.43
C GLU A 131 19.48 7.86 -8.93
N HIS A 132 18.57 8.65 -8.38
CA HIS A 132 18.44 8.87 -6.96
C HIS A 132 17.04 8.49 -6.50
N GLN A 133 16.96 7.55 -5.57
CA GLN A 133 15.72 7.04 -5.03
C GLN A 133 15.63 7.31 -3.53
N LEU A 134 14.51 7.90 -3.11
CA LEU A 134 14.11 8.03 -1.71
C LEU A 134 12.91 7.13 -1.47
N ALA A 135 13.10 6.05 -0.73
CA ALA A 135 12.07 5.09 -0.39
C ALA A 135 11.73 5.17 1.10
N SER A 136 10.43 5.22 1.41
CA SER A 136 9.90 5.10 2.76
C SER A 136 8.83 4.03 2.77
N ASN A 137 8.97 3.06 3.65
CA ASN A 137 8.00 1.99 3.86
C ASN A 137 7.72 1.88 5.35
N ALA A 138 6.47 2.15 5.73
CA ALA A 138 5.99 1.97 7.08
C ALA A 138 5.04 0.77 7.12
N TYR A 139 5.20 -0.10 8.10
CA TYR A 139 4.32 -1.23 8.35
C TYR A 139 4.13 -1.43 9.86
N MET A 140 2.88 -1.41 10.28
CA MET A 140 2.49 -1.68 11.65
C MET A 140 1.25 -2.57 11.65
N ARG A 141 1.36 -3.72 12.29
CA ARG A 141 0.21 -4.60 12.54
C ARG A 141 -0.35 -4.30 13.91
N ASN A 142 -1.67 -4.32 14.03
CA ASN A 142 -2.41 -4.08 15.28
C ASN A 142 -2.09 -2.71 15.92
N GLY A 143 -1.74 -1.70 15.12
CA GLY A 143 -1.29 -0.40 15.63
C GLY A 143 -2.31 0.36 16.48
N THR A 144 -3.57 -0.04 16.47
CA THR A 144 -4.64 0.51 17.32
C THR A 144 -5.05 -0.43 18.44
N GLY A 145 -4.41 -1.60 18.55
CA GLY A 145 -4.75 -2.67 19.48
C GLY A 145 -5.68 -3.72 18.87
N TYR A 146 -5.59 -4.94 19.39
CA TYR A 146 -6.38 -6.08 18.96
C TYR A 146 -6.92 -6.84 20.15
N TYR A 147 -8.23 -7.15 20.12
CA TYR A 147 -8.90 -7.97 21.12
C TYR A 147 -9.62 -9.12 20.45
N ARG A 148 -9.54 -10.32 21.06
CA ARG A 148 -10.29 -11.49 20.61
C ARG A 148 -11.09 -12.05 21.78
N TYR A 149 -12.36 -12.34 21.52
CA TYR A 149 -13.27 -13.00 22.47
C TYR A 149 -13.67 -14.36 21.94
N SER A 150 -13.75 -15.35 22.81
CA SER A 150 -14.06 -16.74 22.44
C SER A 150 -15.50 -16.91 21.95
N SER A 151 -16.41 -16.02 22.37
CA SER A 151 -17.82 -16.03 21.98
C SER A 151 -18.48 -14.67 22.10
N LEU A 152 -19.66 -14.51 21.51
CA LEU A 152 -20.47 -13.30 21.67
C LEU A 152 -20.90 -13.12 23.10
N ASP A 153 -21.24 -14.22 23.82
CA ASP A 153 -21.64 -14.16 25.22
C ASP A 153 -20.53 -13.65 26.12
N ASP A 154 -19.27 -14.07 25.88
CA ASP A 154 -18.10 -13.56 26.60
C ASP A 154 -17.94 -12.05 26.38
N PHE A 155 -18.09 -11.59 25.15
CA PHE A 155 -18.03 -10.18 24.84
C PHE A 155 -19.13 -9.36 25.53
N LEU A 156 -20.39 -9.81 25.47
CA LEU A 156 -21.52 -9.10 26.04
C LEU A 156 -21.50 -9.09 27.58
N ASN A 157 -20.93 -10.13 28.19
CA ASN A 157 -20.83 -10.24 29.67
C ASN A 157 -19.56 -9.57 30.21
N GLY A 158 -18.74 -8.91 29.35
CA GLY A 158 -17.53 -8.24 29.79
C GLY A 158 -16.44 -9.17 30.30
N ALA A 159 -16.38 -10.39 29.77
CA ALA A 159 -15.32 -11.35 30.07
C ALA A 159 -13.95 -10.79 29.57
N ALA A 160 -12.87 -11.27 30.15
CA ALA A 160 -11.54 -10.95 29.66
C ALA A 160 -11.35 -11.49 28.22
N PRO A 161 -10.71 -10.75 27.31
CA PRO A 161 -10.43 -11.25 25.98
C PRO A 161 -9.47 -12.45 26.04
N GLU A 162 -9.67 -13.42 25.17
CA GLU A 162 -8.76 -14.56 25.01
C GLU A 162 -7.37 -14.12 24.53
N THR A 163 -7.35 -13.09 23.67
CA THR A 163 -6.10 -12.50 23.14
C THR A 163 -6.17 -10.99 23.20
N PHE A 164 -5.08 -10.40 23.61
CA PHE A 164 -4.84 -8.96 23.56
C PHE A 164 -3.45 -8.71 22.93
N ALA A 165 -3.35 -7.78 21.92
CA ALA A 165 -2.11 -7.39 21.26
C ALA A 165 -2.11 -5.91 20.86
#